data_36246339caef3cd032a7008919eeed19
#
_entry.id   36246339caef3cd032a7008919eeed19
#
_cell.length_a   1.000
_cell.length_b   1.000
_cell.length_c   1.000
_cell.angle_alpha   90.00
_cell.angle_beta   90.00
_cell.angle_gamma   90.00
#
_symmetry.space_group_name_H-M   'P 1'
#
loop_
_entity.id
_entity.type
_entity.pdbx_description
1 polymer ?
#
loop_
_entity_poly.entity_id
_entity_poly.type
_entity_poly.pdbx_seq_one_letter_code
_entity_poly.pdbx_strand_id
1 'polypeptide(L)' 'MKEYKVVIPKLGFTNRVKKYEDFLNQYAREGWVVKHIGTNSSTVIFERDKNR' A
#
# COMPACT_ATOMS: atom_id res chain seq x y z
N MET A 1 7.44 -5.44 -17.70
CA MET A 1 5.99 -5.21 -17.52
C MET A 1 5.68 -4.87 -16.06
N LYS A 2 4.77 -3.95 -15.86
CA LYS A 2 4.39 -3.54 -14.50
C LYS A 2 3.11 -4.22 -14.08
N GLU A 3 2.99 -4.49 -12.80
CA GLU A 3 1.72 -4.96 -12.27
C GLU A 3 1.30 -4.05 -11.13
N TYR A 4 0.01 -3.91 -10.95
CA TYR A 4 -0.54 -2.97 -9.98
C TYR A 4 -1.48 -3.69 -9.03
N LYS A 5 -1.52 -3.18 -7.80
CA LYS A 5 -2.43 -3.72 -6.80
C LYS A 5 -3.14 -2.55 -6.12
N VAL A 6 -4.45 -2.63 -6.01
CA VAL A 6 -5.24 -1.61 -5.34
C VAL A 6 -5.70 -2.20 -4.01
N VAL A 7 -5.38 -1.50 -2.93
CA VAL A 7 -5.69 -1.99 -1.58
C VAL A 7 -6.37 -0.87 -0.79
N ILE A 8 -7.37 -1.24 -0.02
CA ILE A 8 -8.03 -0.31 0.88
C ILE A 8 -7.73 -0.77 2.29
N PRO A 9 -6.82 -0.07 2.99
CA PRO A 9 -6.43 -0.51 4.33
C PRO A 9 -7.52 -0.23 5.35
N LYS A 10 -7.68 -1.14 6.30
CA LYS A 10 -8.61 -0.95 7.40
C LYS A 10 -7.80 -0.68 8.64
N LEU A 11 -7.75 0.58 9.04
CA LEU A 11 -6.82 1.00 10.08
C LEU A 11 -7.45 1.17 11.45
N GLY A 12 -8.76 1.32 11.53
CA GLY A 12 -9.41 1.56 12.80
C GLY A 12 -9.17 2.98 13.28
N PHE A 13 -9.39 3.22 14.57
CA PHE A 13 -9.31 4.57 15.12
C PHE A 13 -8.06 4.83 15.94
N THR A 14 -7.43 3.80 16.48
CA THR A 14 -6.26 4.00 17.33
C THR A 14 -5.00 3.64 16.59
N ASN A 15 -3.96 4.42 16.83
CA ASN A 15 -2.64 4.18 16.23
C ASN A 15 -2.70 4.08 14.71
N ARG A 16 -3.49 4.96 14.10
CA ARG A 16 -3.67 4.87 12.66
C ARG A 16 -2.37 5.05 11.89
N VAL A 17 -1.53 5.99 12.34
CA VAL A 17 -0.27 6.24 11.64
C VAL A 17 0.63 5.01 11.71
N LYS A 18 0.72 4.42 12.88
CA LYS A 18 1.55 3.22 13.05
C LYS A 18 1.02 2.06 12.22
N LYS A 19 -0.28 1.85 12.24
CA LYS A 19 -0.87 0.76 11.46
C LYS A 19 -0.70 0.98 9.96
N TYR A 20 -0.80 2.24 9.54
CA TYR A 20 -0.62 2.57 8.15
C TYR A 20 0.81 2.30 7.71
N GLU A 21 1.76 2.69 8.57
CA GLU A 21 3.15 2.45 8.28
C GLU A 21 3.45 0.96 8.20
N ASP A 22 2.91 0.17 9.12
CA ASP A 22 3.10 -1.28 9.09
C ASP A 22 2.50 -1.89 7.83
N PHE A 23 1.34 -1.39 7.43
CA PHE A 23 0.68 -1.83 6.22
C PHE A 23 1.55 -1.57 4.98
N LEU A 24 2.08 -0.37 4.88
CA LEU A 24 2.92 -0.03 3.74
C LEU A 24 4.21 -0.86 3.72
N ASN A 25 4.80 -1.06 4.90
CA ASN A 25 6.03 -1.83 4.98
C ASN A 25 5.82 -3.29 4.65
N GLN A 26 4.65 -3.82 4.97
CA GLN A 26 4.34 -5.21 4.64
C GLN A 26 4.40 -5.42 3.13
N TYR A 27 3.82 -4.49 2.37
CA TYR A 27 3.86 -4.62 0.91
C TYR A 27 5.24 -4.30 0.35
N ALA A 28 5.96 -3.38 0.99
CA ALA A 28 7.30 -3.06 0.54
C ALA A 28 8.21 -4.27 0.60
N ARG A 29 8.03 -5.12 1.63
CA ARG A 29 8.85 -6.33 1.73
C ARG A 29 8.61 -7.29 0.59
N GLU A 30 7.46 -7.18 -0.06
CA GLU A 30 7.13 -8.04 -1.19
C GLU A 30 7.51 -7.40 -2.52
N GLY A 31 8.21 -6.28 -2.46
CA GLY A 31 8.67 -5.62 -3.68
C GLY A 31 7.72 -4.57 -4.24
N TRP A 32 6.65 -4.27 -3.52
CA TRP A 32 5.69 -3.28 -3.98
C TRP A 32 6.16 -1.87 -3.65
N VAL A 33 5.86 -0.94 -4.54
CA VAL A 33 6.18 0.48 -4.35
C VAL A 33 4.87 1.25 -4.42
N VAL A 34 4.70 2.21 -3.52
CA VAL A 34 3.49 3.03 -3.52
C VAL A 34 3.50 3.92 -4.74
N LYS A 35 2.49 3.79 -5.59
CA LYS A 35 2.35 4.61 -6.78
C LYS A 35 1.48 5.81 -6.52
N HIS A 36 0.41 5.62 -5.75
CA HIS A 36 -0.54 6.68 -5.51
C HIS A 36 -1.35 6.37 -4.26
N ILE A 37 -1.69 7.41 -3.51
CA ILE A 37 -2.56 7.28 -2.35
C ILE A 37 -3.78 8.17 -2.61
N GLY A 38 -4.94 7.57 -2.52
CA GLY A 38 -6.17 8.29 -2.77
C GLY A 38 -6.53 9.25 -1.66
N THR A 39 -7.61 9.97 -1.87
CA THR A 39 -8.08 10.96 -0.91
C THR A 39 -8.33 10.32 0.44
N ASN A 40 -7.90 11.01 1.51
CA ASN A 40 -8.09 10.55 2.89
C ASN A 40 -7.44 9.21 3.16
N SER A 41 -6.44 8.87 2.39
CA SER A 41 -5.72 7.60 2.57
C SER A 41 -6.64 6.39 2.45
N SER A 42 -7.72 6.53 1.71
CA SER A 42 -8.70 5.46 1.62
C SER A 42 -8.29 4.37 0.64
N THR A 43 -7.45 4.71 -0.31
CA THR A 43 -7.06 3.74 -1.34
C THR A 43 -5.57 3.90 -1.60
N VAL A 44 -4.86 2.78 -1.67
CA VAL A 44 -3.43 2.80 -1.97
C VAL A 44 -3.21 1.96 -3.21
N ILE A 45 -2.50 2.52 -4.18
CA ILE A 45 -2.18 1.80 -5.40
C ILE A 45 -0.70 1.50 -5.39
N PHE A 46 -0.37 0.23 -5.45
CA PHE A 46 1.01 -0.25 -5.46
C PHE A 46 1.41 -0.67 -6.87
N GLU A 47 2.69 -0.56 -7.13
CA GLU A 47 3.25 -0.94 -8.42
C GLU A 47 4.50 -1.78 -8.19
N ARG A 48 4.73 -2.76 -9.01
CA ARG A 48 6.03 -3.44 -9.01
C ARG A 48 6.26 -4.05 -10.39
N ASP A 49 7.53 -4.36 -10.67
CA ASP A 49 7.86 -5.01 -11.92
C ASP A 49 7.45 -6.48 -11.85
N LYS A 50 6.77 -6.92 -12.87
CA LYS A 50 6.39 -8.30 -12.97
C LYS A 50 7.45 -9.03 -13.76
N ASN A 51 8.22 -9.81 -13.05
CA ASN A 51 9.28 -10.54 -13.68
C ASN A 51 8.84 -11.90 -14.03
N ARG A 52 8.49 -12.20 -14.78
CA ARG A 52 8.21 -13.34 -15.14
C ARG A 52 8.37 -14.16 -14.97
#